data_449e91b4f04e45aef0b53d1bbe7fde44
#
_entry.id   449e91b4f04e45aef0b53d1bbe7fde44
#
_cell.length_a   1.000
_cell.length_b   1.000
_cell.length_c   1.000
_cell.angle_alpha   90.00
_cell.angle_beta   90.00
_cell.angle_gamma   90.00
#
_symmetry.space_group_name_H-M   'P 1'
#
loop_
_entity.id
_entity.type
_entity.pdbx_description
1 polymer ?
#
loop_
_entity_poly.entity_id
_entity_poly.type
_entity_poly.pdbx_seq_one_letter_code
_entity_poly.pdbx_strand_id
1 'polypeptide(L)' 'MKVGILGGGQLALMMVDSFIDKNVEFIVLDPSDKPPASKRVKCIKAKYDDKEYLDFLAKECDVVTIDF' A
#
# COMPACT_ATOMS: atom_id res chain seq x y z
N MET A 1 2.32 -8.05 11.38
CA MET A 1 1.37 -8.18 10.27
C MET A 1 1.78 -7.27 9.13
N LYS A 2 1.69 -7.75 7.93
CA LYS A 2 2.03 -6.98 6.73
C LYS A 2 0.78 -6.78 5.88
N VAL A 3 0.45 -5.54 5.59
CA VAL A 3 -0.77 -5.16 4.87
C VAL A 3 -0.38 -4.50 3.55
N GLY A 4 -0.94 -5.02 2.47
CA GLY A 4 -0.78 -4.42 1.15
C GLY A 4 -1.98 -3.52 0.85
N ILE A 5 -1.73 -2.37 0.25
CA ILE A 5 -2.79 -1.45 -0.15
C ILE A 5 -2.66 -1.14 -1.63
N LEU A 6 -3.71 -1.39 -2.38
CA LEU A 6 -3.81 -0.96 -3.77
C LEU A 6 -4.41 0.43 -3.78
N GLY A 7 -3.61 1.42 -4.12
CA GLY A 7 -3.99 2.81 -4.05
C GLY A 7 -3.38 3.51 -2.85
N GLY A 8 -2.59 4.53 -3.10
CA GLY A 8 -1.89 5.28 -2.06
C GLY A 8 -2.49 6.65 -1.81
N GLY A 9 -3.80 6.79 -1.95
CA GLY A 9 -4.50 8.04 -1.78
C GLY A 9 -4.66 8.46 -0.33
N GLN A 10 -5.58 9.39 -0.09
CA GLN A 10 -5.76 9.99 1.23
C GLN A 10 -6.24 8.96 2.26
N LEU A 11 -7.10 8.03 1.85
CA LEU A 11 -7.58 7.00 2.77
C LEU A 11 -6.47 6.05 3.18
N ALA A 12 -5.58 5.71 2.23
CA ALA A 12 -4.41 4.88 2.54
C ALA A 12 -3.51 5.60 3.54
N LEU A 13 -3.27 6.89 3.36
CA LEU A 13 -2.47 7.68 4.28
C LEU A 13 -3.09 7.67 5.68
N MET A 14 -4.40 7.85 5.77
CA MET A 14 -5.10 7.81 7.05
C MET A 14 -5.00 6.44 7.72
N MET A 15 -5.10 5.38 6.92
CA MET A 15 -4.97 4.01 7.43
C MET A 15 -3.57 3.79 8.00
N VAL A 16 -2.54 4.19 7.26
CA VAL A 16 -1.15 4.05 7.73
C VAL A 16 -0.95 4.83 9.02
N ASP A 17 -1.43 6.07 9.09
CA ASP A 17 -1.30 6.89 10.29
C ASP A 17 -2.00 6.26 11.50
N SER A 18 -3.13 5.60 11.27
CA SER A 18 -3.89 4.96 12.35
C SER A 18 -3.13 3.79 12.99
N PHE A 19 -2.20 3.20 12.27
CA PHE A 19 -1.46 2.03 12.73
C PHE A 19 0.03 2.31 12.95
N ILE A 20 0.43 3.57 13.01
CA ILE A 20 1.85 3.92 13.07
C ILE A 20 2.55 3.38 14.31
N ASP A 21 1.85 3.28 15.43
CA ASP A 21 2.38 2.75 16.70
C ASP A 21 2.00 1.28 16.92
N LYS A 22 1.39 0.66 15.92
CA LYS A 22 1.05 -0.75 15.96
C LYS A 22 2.12 -1.54 15.21
N ASN A 23 2.26 -2.78 15.49
CA ASN A 23 3.27 -3.60 14.83
C ASN A 23 2.76 -4.07 13.45
N VAL A 24 2.48 -3.10 12.58
CA VAL A 24 1.95 -3.34 11.24
C VAL A 24 2.85 -2.69 10.20
N GLU A 25 3.26 -3.48 9.20
CA GLU A 25 3.99 -2.96 8.05
C GLU A 25 3.05 -2.79 6.88
N PHE A 26 3.27 -1.76 6.08
CA PHE A 26 2.44 -1.49 4.91
C PHE A 26 3.28 -1.52 3.63
N ILE A 27 2.73 -2.12 2.60
CA ILE A 27 3.26 -2.04 1.24
C ILE A 27 2.16 -1.45 0.39
N VAL A 28 2.43 -0.29 -0.22
CA VAL A 28 1.43 0.43 -1.01
C VAL A 28 1.83 0.40 -2.48
N LEU A 29 0.88 0.14 -3.33
CA LEU A 29 1.06 0.17 -4.78
C LEU A 29 0.16 1.22 -5.38
N ASP A 30 0.72 2.12 -6.19
CA ASP A 30 -0.03 3.21 -6.81
C ASP A 30 0.65 3.61 -8.11
N PRO A 31 -0.09 3.88 -9.19
CA PRO A 31 0.52 4.28 -10.45
C PRO A 31 1.11 5.68 -10.44
N SER A 32 0.81 6.49 -9.44
CA SER A 32 1.31 7.87 -9.34
C SER A 32 2.74 7.91 -8.81
N ASP A 33 3.48 8.98 -9.15
CA ASP A 33 4.84 9.16 -8.67
C ASP A 33 4.91 9.44 -7.18
N LYS A 34 4.00 10.27 -6.68
CA LYS A 34 4.00 10.68 -5.27
C LYS A 34 2.58 10.68 -4.71
N PRO A 35 2.00 9.51 -4.48
CA PRO A 35 0.66 9.47 -3.87
C PRO A 35 0.72 9.95 -2.42
N PRO A 36 -0.40 10.40 -1.86
CA PRO A 36 -0.44 10.88 -0.47
C PRO A 36 0.22 9.95 0.55
N ALA A 37 0.01 8.64 0.42
CA ALA A 37 0.61 7.67 1.37
C ALA A 37 2.13 7.66 1.33
N SER A 38 2.76 8.18 0.27
CA SER A 38 4.22 8.24 0.18
C SER A 38 4.84 9.16 1.22
N LYS A 39 4.04 9.96 1.90
CA LYS A 39 4.51 10.78 3.02
C LYS A 39 4.89 9.95 4.23
N ARG A 40 4.38 8.74 4.33
CA ARG A 40 4.60 7.87 5.51
C ARG A 40 5.28 6.56 5.18
N VAL A 41 5.00 5.99 4.01
CA VAL A 41 5.53 4.68 3.63
C VAL A 41 6.05 4.74 2.20
N LYS A 42 6.95 3.83 1.90
CA LYS A 42 7.46 3.69 0.55
C LYS A 42 6.39 3.05 -0.33
N CYS A 43 6.08 3.70 -1.44
CA CYS A 43 5.08 3.21 -2.38
C CYS A 43 5.74 2.63 -3.61
N ILE A 44 5.22 1.51 -4.09
CA ILE A 44 5.65 0.92 -5.35
C ILE A 44 4.86 1.60 -6.45
N LYS A 45 5.56 2.16 -7.43
CA LYS A 45 4.90 2.75 -8.59
C LYS A 45 4.66 1.66 -9.62
N ALA A 46 3.41 1.28 -9.80
CA ALA A 46 3.00 0.27 -10.77
C ALA A 46 1.53 0.44 -11.08
N LYS A 47 1.12 -0.08 -12.24
CA LYS A 47 -0.30 -0.07 -12.62
C LYS A 47 -1.05 -1.12 -11.79
N TYR A 48 -2.34 -0.89 -11.60
CA TYR A 48 -3.17 -1.82 -10.82
C TYR A 48 -3.36 -3.17 -11.48
N ASP A 49 -3.07 -3.29 -12.78
CA ASP A 49 -3.13 -4.55 -13.50
C ASP A 49 -1.76 -5.20 -13.71
N ASP A 50 -0.74 -4.69 -13.03
CA ASP A 50 0.60 -5.29 -13.11
C ASP A 50 0.63 -6.58 -12.31
N LYS A 51 0.54 -7.69 -13.03
CA LYS A 51 0.41 -9.00 -12.43
C LYS A 51 1.58 -9.39 -11.53
N GLU A 52 2.80 -9.01 -11.92
CA GLU A 52 3.98 -9.32 -11.11
C GLU A 52 3.90 -8.70 -9.73
N TYR A 53 3.50 -7.44 -9.66
CA TYR A 53 3.38 -6.75 -8.38
C TYR A 53 2.17 -7.21 -7.58
N LEU A 54 1.08 -7.55 -8.26
CA LEU A 54 -0.08 -8.13 -7.57
C LEU A 54 0.28 -9.48 -6.94
N ASP A 55 1.01 -10.31 -7.67
CA ASP A 55 1.48 -11.59 -7.13
C ASP A 55 2.45 -11.38 -5.97
N PHE A 56 3.33 -10.39 -6.09
CA PHE A 56 4.25 -10.04 -5.01
C PHE A 56 3.49 -9.65 -3.74
N LEU A 57 2.49 -8.80 -3.85
CA LEU A 57 1.68 -8.39 -2.70
C LEU A 57 0.94 -9.59 -2.10
N ALA A 58 0.39 -10.45 -2.94
CA ALA A 58 -0.34 -11.62 -2.46
C ALA A 58 0.54 -12.56 -1.66
N LYS A 59 1.81 -12.68 -2.04
CA LYS A 59 2.76 -13.55 -1.34
C LYS A 59 3.32 -12.91 -0.08
N GLU A 60 3.60 -11.62 -0.13
CA GLU A 60 4.28 -10.92 0.95
C GLU A 60 3.36 -10.43 2.04
N CYS A 61 2.11 -10.14 1.70
CA CYS A 61 1.18 -9.51 2.65
C CYS A 61 0.24 -10.53 3.27
N ASP A 62 -0.09 -10.32 4.53
CA ASP A 62 -1.10 -11.11 5.21
C ASP A 62 -2.50 -10.77 4.73
N VAL A 63 -2.67 -9.49 4.34
CA VAL A 63 -3.94 -8.97 3.87
C VAL A 63 -3.65 -7.92 2.79
N VAL A 64 -4.50 -7.86 1.78
CA VAL A 64 -4.44 -6.81 0.75
C VAL A 64 -5.78 -6.11 0.69
N THR A 65 -5.78 -4.80 0.73
CA THR A 65 -7.00 -4.01 0.64
C THR A 65 -6.88 -2.99 -0.49
N ILE A 66 -7.98 -2.34 -0.81
CA ILE A 66 -8.09 -1.41 -1.92
C ILE A 66 -8.53 -0.05 -1.40
N ASP A 67 -7.84 1.01 -1.86
CA ASP A 67 -8.15 2.40 -1.52
C ASP A 67 -8.56 3.16 -2.79
N PHE A 68 -9.61 2.72 -3.44
CA PHE A 68 -10.19 3.47 -4.57
C PHE A 68 -11.56 2.94 -4.95
#